data_5c81769b2f26a4dced9543e31d9246f3
#
_entry.id   5c81769b2f26a4dced9543e31d9246f3
#
_cell.length_a   1.000
_cell.length_b   1.000
_cell.length_c   1.000
_cell.angle_alpha   90.00
_cell.angle_beta   90.00
_cell.angle_gamma   90.00
#
_symmetry.space_group_name_H-M   'P 1'
#
loop_
_entity.id
_entity.type
_entity.pdbx_description
1 polymer ?
#
loop_
_entity_poly.entity_id
_entity_poly.type
_entity_poly.pdbx_seq_one_letter_code
_entity_poly.pdbx_strand_id
1 'polypeptide(L)'
;MTRRDWLGLLSSLGIAAKASAQTAKPAAPTGPKIEPLVLSDTEWKKRLTPAQYGVLREEGTERAGTSPLNGEKRKGTFQCAGCDLPLFASSMKYESGTGWPSFFTSLPGAVQTKRDFHLVLPRTEYHCARCGGHHGHVFEDGPKPTGLRYCNNGVALKFVPEAA
;
A
#
# COMPACT_ATOMS: atom_id res chain seq x y z
N MET A 1 -24.12 -33.10 76.47
CA MET A 1 -24.63 -34.26 75.71
C MET A 1 -24.86 -33.84 74.28
N THR A 2 -24.02 -34.34 73.47
CA THR A 2 -24.20 -35.05 72.20
C THR A 2 -24.46 -34.24 70.94
N ARG A 3 -23.51 -34.45 70.09
CA ARG A 3 -23.39 -34.77 68.61
C ARG A 3 -23.27 -33.55 67.72
N ARG A 4 -22.12 -33.27 67.26
CA ARG A 4 -21.39 -33.70 66.07
C ARG A 4 -22.30 -33.92 64.85
N ASP A 5 -22.31 -32.95 63.93
CA ASP A 5 -22.64 -33.17 62.54
C ASP A 5 -21.63 -32.46 61.64
N TRP A 6 -20.98 -33.28 60.85
CA TRP A 6 -20.04 -32.91 59.81
C TRP A 6 -20.80 -32.47 58.55
N LEU A 7 -20.59 -31.27 58.11
CA LEU A 7 -21.02 -30.87 56.78
C LEU A 7 -19.78 -30.69 55.91
N GLY A 8 -19.66 -31.58 54.93
CA GLY A 8 -18.58 -31.63 53.97
C GLY A 8 -18.61 -30.45 53.03
N LEU A 9 -17.45 -29.82 52.92
CA LEU A 9 -17.19 -28.74 51.96
C LEU A 9 -16.80 -29.38 50.61
N LEU A 10 -17.71 -29.40 49.64
CA LEU A 10 -17.43 -29.76 48.28
C LEU A 10 -16.76 -28.58 47.57
N SER A 11 -15.44 -28.65 47.40
CA SER A 11 -14.69 -27.73 46.60
C SER A 11 -14.94 -28.03 45.11
N SER A 12 -15.72 -27.19 44.45
CA SER A 12 -15.84 -27.19 43.00
C SER A 12 -14.61 -26.55 42.36
N LEU A 13 -13.68 -27.36 41.79
CA LEU A 13 -12.62 -26.86 40.91
C LEU A 13 -13.26 -26.34 39.61
N GLY A 14 -13.38 -25.03 39.50
CA GLY A 14 -13.69 -24.36 38.22
C GLY A 14 -12.48 -24.45 37.27
N ILE A 15 -12.60 -25.28 36.25
CA ILE A 15 -11.62 -25.30 35.14
C ILE A 15 -11.88 -24.08 34.29
N ALA A 16 -11.06 -23.05 34.48
CA ALA A 16 -11.04 -21.87 33.57
C ALA A 16 -10.48 -22.28 32.21
N ALA A 17 -11.35 -22.43 31.22
CA ALA A 17 -10.94 -22.60 29.85
C ALA A 17 -10.25 -21.32 29.35
N LYS A 18 -8.94 -21.38 29.14
CA LYS A 18 -8.19 -20.32 28.46
C LYS A 18 -8.63 -20.32 26.98
N ALA A 19 -9.41 -19.31 26.60
CA ALA A 19 -9.68 -19.04 25.20
C ALA A 19 -8.37 -18.58 24.55
N SER A 20 -7.79 -19.43 23.73
CA SER A 20 -6.65 -19.08 22.86
C SER A 20 -7.18 -18.14 21.78
N ALA A 21 -6.86 -16.86 21.89
CA ALA A 21 -7.06 -15.92 20.78
C ALA A 21 -6.12 -16.32 19.63
N GLN A 22 -6.67 -17.02 18.66
CA GLN A 22 -6.00 -17.25 17.38
C GLN A 22 -5.92 -15.90 16.65
N THR A 23 -4.73 -15.32 16.63
CA THR A 23 -4.43 -14.20 15.74
C THR A 23 -4.57 -14.69 14.31
N ALA A 24 -5.64 -14.32 13.64
CA ALA A 24 -5.84 -14.62 12.23
C ALA A 24 -4.70 -13.98 11.44
N LYS A 25 -3.88 -14.84 10.80
CA LYS A 25 -2.89 -14.42 9.82
C LYS A 25 -3.61 -13.62 8.74
N PRO A 26 -3.13 -12.41 8.36
CA PRO A 26 -3.74 -11.65 7.30
C PRO A 26 -3.83 -12.53 6.05
N ALA A 27 -5.03 -12.66 5.48
CA ALA A 27 -5.23 -13.38 4.23
C ALA A 27 -4.39 -12.70 3.14
N ALA A 28 -3.64 -13.49 2.39
CA ALA A 28 -2.90 -13.00 1.23
C ALA A 28 -3.91 -12.34 0.26
N PRO A 29 -3.57 -11.20 -0.38
CA PRO A 29 -4.47 -10.52 -1.27
C PRO A 29 -4.86 -11.45 -2.42
N THR A 30 -6.16 -11.75 -2.53
CA THR A 30 -6.75 -12.53 -3.63
C THR A 30 -6.91 -11.65 -4.87
N GLY A 31 -5.79 -11.15 -5.40
CA GLY A 31 -5.73 -10.45 -6.68
C GLY A 31 -5.31 -11.39 -7.80
N PRO A 32 -5.54 -11.02 -9.07
CA PRO A 32 -5.02 -11.78 -10.19
C PRO A 32 -3.50 -11.92 -10.09
N LYS A 33 -2.98 -13.11 -10.45
CA LYS A 33 -1.54 -13.35 -10.45
C LYS A 33 -0.87 -12.39 -11.44
N ILE A 34 -0.04 -11.48 -10.92
CA ILE A 34 0.70 -10.51 -11.73
C ILE A 34 2.05 -11.13 -12.07
N GLU A 35 2.28 -11.37 -13.36
CA GLU A 35 3.58 -11.88 -13.82
C GLU A 35 4.64 -10.79 -13.71
N PRO A 36 5.79 -11.05 -13.06
CA PRO A 36 6.87 -10.09 -12.93
C PRO A 36 7.47 -9.69 -14.28
N LEU A 37 7.79 -8.41 -14.42
CA LEU A 37 8.55 -7.87 -15.55
C LEU A 37 9.97 -7.54 -15.07
N VAL A 38 10.94 -8.33 -15.50
CA VAL A 38 12.36 -8.13 -15.18
C VAL A 38 13.08 -7.72 -16.45
N LEU A 39 13.65 -6.52 -16.46
CA LEU A 39 14.44 -5.98 -17.54
C LEU A 39 15.83 -5.58 -17.02
N SER A 40 16.82 -5.61 -17.90
CA SER A 40 18.14 -5.07 -17.60
C SER A 40 18.11 -3.54 -17.44
N ASP A 41 19.10 -2.99 -16.77
CA ASP A 41 19.26 -1.54 -16.60
C ASP A 41 19.29 -0.79 -17.95
N THR A 42 19.97 -1.34 -18.94
CA THR A 42 20.03 -0.78 -20.29
C THR A 42 18.65 -0.75 -20.97
N GLU A 43 17.82 -1.77 -20.77
CA GLU A 43 16.46 -1.81 -21.33
C GLU A 43 15.55 -0.81 -20.61
N TRP A 44 15.68 -0.67 -19.30
CA TRP A 44 14.96 0.36 -18.56
C TRP A 44 15.32 1.77 -19.03
N LYS A 45 16.60 2.07 -19.24
CA LYS A 45 17.07 3.37 -19.76
C LYS A 45 16.56 3.68 -21.16
N LYS A 46 16.34 2.66 -21.98
CA LYS A 46 15.72 2.82 -23.31
C LYS A 46 14.21 3.07 -23.24
N ARG A 47 13.54 2.50 -22.22
CA ARG A 47 12.09 2.52 -22.07
C ARG A 47 11.58 3.78 -21.34
N LEU A 48 12.34 4.27 -20.39
CA LEU A 48 11.97 5.35 -19.48
C LEU A 48 12.66 6.67 -19.87
N THR A 49 11.97 7.79 -19.63
CA THR A 49 12.65 9.07 -19.61
C THR A 49 13.63 9.14 -18.45
N PRO A 50 14.66 10.02 -18.48
CA PRO A 50 15.59 10.18 -17.35
C PRO A 50 14.87 10.44 -16.01
N ALA A 51 13.82 11.28 -16.01
CA ALA A 51 13.04 11.57 -14.82
C ALA A 51 12.27 10.35 -14.29
N GLN A 52 11.65 9.57 -15.20
CA GLN A 52 11.00 8.32 -14.84
C GLN A 52 11.98 7.28 -14.31
N TYR A 53 13.16 7.18 -14.95
CA TYR A 53 14.20 6.26 -14.52
C TYR A 53 14.70 6.60 -13.12
N GLY A 54 15.01 7.88 -12.87
CA GLY A 54 15.46 8.35 -11.56
C GLY A 54 14.47 8.05 -10.43
N VAL A 55 13.16 8.12 -10.72
CA VAL A 55 12.13 7.77 -9.72
C VAL A 55 11.92 6.26 -9.63
N LEU A 56 11.61 5.61 -10.74
CA LEU A 56 11.18 4.20 -10.74
C LEU A 56 12.31 3.22 -10.43
N ARG A 57 13.57 3.57 -10.75
CA ARG A 57 14.70 2.64 -10.63
C ARG A 57 15.76 3.07 -9.61
N GLU A 58 15.85 4.36 -9.31
CA GLU A 58 16.82 4.93 -8.37
C GLU A 58 16.16 5.47 -7.09
N GLU A 59 14.85 5.19 -6.89
CA GLU A 59 14.07 5.59 -5.71
C GLU A 59 14.07 7.12 -5.45
N GLY A 60 14.21 7.90 -6.53
CA GLY A 60 14.18 9.36 -6.46
C GLY A 60 12.80 9.92 -6.13
N THR A 61 12.76 11.21 -5.86
CA THR A 61 11.50 11.93 -5.60
C THR A 61 11.41 13.15 -6.50
N GLU A 62 10.28 13.33 -7.21
CA GLU A 62 10.02 14.54 -7.96
C GLU A 62 9.75 15.73 -7.02
N ARG A 63 9.98 16.95 -7.51
CA ARG A 63 9.66 18.16 -6.73
C ARG A 63 8.16 18.29 -6.50
N ALA A 64 7.76 18.63 -5.29
CA ALA A 64 6.37 18.88 -4.94
C ALA A 64 5.72 19.95 -5.85
N GLY A 65 4.48 19.75 -6.23
CA GLY A 65 3.70 20.66 -7.04
C GLY A 65 4.00 20.64 -8.55
N THR A 66 4.95 19.83 -9.02
CA THR A 66 5.35 19.83 -10.43
C THR A 66 4.56 18.84 -11.30
N SER A 67 3.93 17.84 -10.72
CA SER A 67 3.16 16.85 -11.47
C SER A 67 1.86 17.44 -12.03
N PRO A 68 1.61 17.33 -13.36
CA PRO A 68 0.31 17.69 -13.94
C PRO A 68 -0.82 16.80 -13.42
N LEU A 69 -0.50 15.60 -12.91
CA LEU A 69 -1.48 14.66 -12.37
C LEU A 69 -2.05 15.08 -11.01
N ASN A 70 -1.48 16.11 -10.36
CA ASN A 70 -2.10 16.71 -9.18
C ASN A 70 -3.52 17.19 -9.49
N GLY A 71 -3.69 17.92 -10.60
CA GLY A 71 -4.98 18.44 -11.05
C GLY A 71 -5.86 17.48 -11.82
N GLU A 72 -5.45 16.23 -12.05
CA GLU A 72 -6.24 15.27 -12.85
C GLU A 72 -7.50 14.83 -12.11
N LYS A 73 -8.68 15.09 -12.72
CA LYS A 73 -10.00 14.80 -12.12
C LYS A 73 -10.91 13.95 -13.02
N ARG A 74 -10.47 13.65 -14.24
CA ARG A 74 -11.25 12.83 -15.18
C ARG A 74 -11.38 11.41 -14.65
N LYS A 75 -12.44 10.71 -15.06
CA LYS A 75 -12.56 9.26 -14.83
C LYS A 75 -11.49 8.53 -15.63
N GLY A 76 -10.89 7.51 -15.02
CA GLY A 76 -9.85 6.73 -15.66
C GLY A 76 -8.99 5.97 -14.66
N THR A 77 -7.85 5.51 -15.13
CA THR A 77 -6.93 4.66 -14.38
C THR A 77 -5.52 5.25 -14.40
N PHE A 78 -4.88 5.26 -13.26
CA PHE A 78 -3.47 5.58 -13.13
C PHE A 78 -2.66 4.29 -13.21
N GLN A 79 -1.79 4.21 -14.19
CA GLN A 79 -0.95 3.04 -14.48
C GLN A 79 0.52 3.34 -14.16
N CYS A 80 1.29 2.29 -13.88
CA CYS A 80 2.74 2.40 -13.75
C CYS A 80 3.37 2.88 -15.06
N ALA A 81 4.14 3.95 -15.05
CA ALA A 81 4.81 4.47 -16.24
C ALA A 81 5.85 3.49 -16.81
N GLY A 82 6.37 2.58 -15.99
CA GLY A 82 7.36 1.59 -16.42
C GLY A 82 6.77 0.37 -17.12
N CYS A 83 5.56 -0.09 -16.74
CA CYS A 83 5.06 -1.39 -17.22
C CYS A 83 3.56 -1.43 -17.53
N ASP A 84 2.88 -0.30 -17.48
CA ASP A 84 1.44 -0.15 -17.79
C ASP A 84 0.49 -0.94 -16.85
N LEU A 85 1.00 -1.47 -15.72
CA LEU A 85 0.14 -2.10 -14.74
C LEU A 85 -0.82 -1.06 -14.13
N PRO A 86 -2.15 -1.28 -14.16
CA PRO A 86 -3.10 -0.45 -13.42
C PRO A 86 -2.79 -0.47 -11.92
N LEU A 87 -2.65 0.71 -11.31
CA LEU A 87 -2.32 0.84 -9.89
C LEU A 87 -3.46 1.46 -9.08
N PHE A 88 -4.12 2.49 -9.65
CA PHE A 88 -5.17 3.23 -8.95
C PHE A 88 -6.29 3.58 -9.93
N ALA A 89 -7.53 3.49 -9.46
CA ALA A 89 -8.67 4.11 -10.16
C ALA A 89 -8.76 5.60 -9.79
N SER A 90 -9.28 6.43 -10.67
CA SER A 90 -9.48 7.86 -10.42
C SER A 90 -10.36 8.15 -9.20
N SER A 91 -11.31 7.25 -8.89
CA SER A 91 -12.15 7.33 -7.69
C SER A 91 -11.40 7.17 -6.37
N MET A 92 -10.17 6.66 -6.40
CA MET A 92 -9.31 6.50 -5.22
C MET A 92 -8.46 7.75 -4.95
N LYS A 93 -8.41 8.68 -5.93
CA LYS A 93 -7.61 9.91 -5.84
C LYS A 93 -8.30 10.96 -4.98
N TYR A 94 -7.52 11.68 -4.19
CA TYR A 94 -7.97 12.84 -3.45
C TYR A 94 -6.89 13.92 -3.39
N GLU A 95 -7.28 15.15 -3.02
CA GLU A 95 -6.36 16.25 -2.85
C GLU A 95 -5.83 16.27 -1.41
N SER A 96 -4.55 15.94 -1.26
CA SER A 96 -3.91 15.88 0.06
C SER A 96 -3.23 17.20 0.49
N GLY A 97 -3.08 18.16 -0.42
CA GLY A 97 -2.34 19.39 -0.16
C GLY A 97 -0.82 19.22 -0.08
N THR A 98 -0.28 18.01 -0.26
CA THR A 98 1.16 17.74 -0.12
C THR A 98 1.98 18.10 -1.37
N GLY A 99 1.32 18.34 -2.50
CA GLY A 99 1.96 18.63 -3.78
C GLY A 99 2.29 17.41 -4.64
N TRP A 100 1.86 16.24 -4.22
CA TRP A 100 1.97 14.98 -4.97
C TRP A 100 0.60 14.33 -5.17
N PRO A 101 0.37 13.62 -6.31
CA PRO A 101 -0.85 12.82 -6.48
C PRO A 101 -1.02 11.84 -5.33
N SER A 102 -2.18 11.86 -4.69
CA SER A 102 -2.45 11.05 -3.49
C SER A 102 -3.69 10.20 -3.65
N PHE A 103 -3.62 8.96 -3.15
CA PHE A 103 -4.69 7.96 -3.23
C PHE A 103 -4.93 7.35 -1.85
N PHE A 104 -6.19 7.08 -1.49
CA PHE A 104 -6.51 6.49 -0.19
C PHE A 104 -6.43 4.95 -0.18
N THR A 105 -6.33 4.32 -1.35
CA THR A 105 -6.15 2.87 -1.53
C THR A 105 -5.54 2.60 -2.91
N SER A 106 -5.13 1.35 -3.17
CA SER A 106 -4.68 0.89 -4.48
C SER A 106 -5.58 -0.21 -5.02
N LEU A 107 -5.45 -0.55 -6.30
CA LEU A 107 -6.08 -1.74 -6.87
C LEU A 107 -5.52 -3.01 -6.20
N PRO A 108 -6.34 -4.06 -6.01
CA PRO A 108 -5.91 -5.28 -5.32
C PRO A 108 -4.68 -5.92 -5.96
N GLY A 109 -3.63 -6.13 -5.16
CA GLY A 109 -2.39 -6.76 -5.58
C GLY A 109 -1.50 -5.92 -6.49
N ALA A 110 -1.89 -4.69 -6.86
CA ALA A 110 -1.16 -3.87 -7.82
C ALA A 110 0.15 -3.27 -7.28
N VAL A 111 0.26 -3.12 -5.97
CA VAL A 111 1.46 -2.60 -5.30
C VAL A 111 1.94 -3.55 -4.21
N GLN A 112 3.23 -3.49 -3.92
CA GLN A 112 3.88 -4.13 -2.79
C GLN A 112 4.58 -3.08 -1.95
N THR A 113 4.84 -3.38 -0.68
CA THR A 113 5.47 -2.45 0.25
C THR A 113 6.75 -3.04 0.84
N LYS A 114 7.70 -2.17 1.15
CA LYS A 114 8.89 -2.51 1.94
C LYS A 114 9.19 -1.40 2.94
N ARG A 115 9.97 -1.72 3.98
CA ARG A 115 10.47 -0.70 4.91
C ARG A 115 11.59 0.09 4.24
N ASP A 116 11.49 1.41 4.33
CA ASP A 116 12.51 2.35 3.87
C ASP A 116 13.19 2.99 5.09
N PHE A 117 14.52 2.86 5.15
CA PHE A 117 15.38 3.36 6.23
C PHE A 117 16.34 4.48 5.77
N HIS A 118 16.13 5.06 4.59
CA HIS A 118 16.99 6.12 4.06
C HIS A 118 16.94 7.42 4.88
N LEU A 119 15.88 7.63 5.67
CA LEU A 119 15.76 8.73 6.61
C LEU A 119 15.86 8.24 8.07
N VAL A 120 16.04 9.18 8.99
CA VAL A 120 16.12 8.93 10.44
C VAL A 120 14.88 8.18 10.95
N LEU A 121 13.69 8.49 10.42
CA LEU A 121 12.45 7.78 10.75
C LEU A 121 12.12 6.78 9.65
N PRO A 122 11.88 5.50 10.00
CA PRO A 122 11.47 4.49 9.03
C PRO A 122 10.15 4.88 8.35
N ARG A 123 10.09 4.73 7.03
CA ARG A 123 8.87 4.92 6.22
C ARG A 123 8.45 3.60 5.60
N THR A 124 7.22 3.55 5.09
CA THR A 124 6.75 2.45 4.27
C THR A 124 6.77 2.90 2.81
N GLU A 125 7.75 2.41 2.05
CA GLU A 125 7.79 2.56 0.61
C GLU A 125 6.78 1.62 -0.05
N TYR A 126 6.24 2.03 -1.21
CA TYR A 126 5.52 1.11 -2.08
C TYR A 126 6.02 1.19 -3.53
N HIS A 127 5.93 0.05 -4.20
CA HIS A 127 6.39 -0.14 -5.56
C HIS A 127 5.41 -0.98 -6.37
N CYS A 128 5.52 -0.91 -7.69
CA CYS A 128 4.70 -1.66 -8.62
C CYS A 128 4.91 -3.17 -8.46
N ALA A 129 3.84 -3.93 -8.29
CA ALA A 129 3.91 -5.39 -8.11
C ALA A 129 4.46 -6.14 -9.35
N ARG A 130 4.36 -5.56 -10.57
CA ARG A 130 4.86 -6.17 -11.81
C ARG A 130 6.33 -5.90 -12.05
N CYS A 131 6.78 -4.65 -11.97
CA CYS A 131 8.13 -4.29 -12.37
C CYS A 131 9.05 -3.87 -11.22
N GLY A 132 8.54 -3.84 -9.99
CA GLY A 132 9.30 -3.38 -8.82
C GLY A 132 9.68 -1.90 -8.83
N GLY A 133 9.11 -1.10 -9.75
CA GLY A 133 9.42 0.32 -9.84
C GLY A 133 8.91 1.09 -8.62
N HIS A 134 9.75 1.93 -8.03
CA HIS A 134 9.41 2.81 -6.92
C HIS A 134 8.34 3.83 -7.33
N HIS A 135 7.33 4.00 -6.50
CA HIS A 135 6.28 4.99 -6.74
C HIS A 135 6.22 6.07 -5.66
N GLY A 136 6.53 5.75 -4.43
CA GLY A 136 6.47 6.67 -3.31
C GLY A 136 6.31 5.95 -1.97
N HIS A 137 5.60 6.59 -1.04
CA HIS A 137 5.44 6.10 0.33
C HIS A 137 3.98 6.08 0.78
N VAL A 138 3.66 5.18 1.71
CA VAL A 138 2.36 5.10 2.36
C VAL A 138 2.45 5.72 3.74
N PHE A 139 1.48 6.58 4.05
CA PHE A 139 1.31 7.25 5.34
C PHE A 139 -0.05 6.93 5.93
N GLU A 140 -0.19 7.07 7.25
CA GLU A 140 -1.42 6.79 8.00
C GLU A 140 -2.21 8.09 8.31
N ASP A 141 -2.08 9.08 7.43
CA ASP A 141 -2.72 10.40 7.53
C ASP A 141 -3.74 10.64 6.39
N GLY A 142 -4.23 9.58 5.79
CA GLY A 142 -5.20 9.61 4.72
C GLY A 142 -6.66 9.69 5.20
N PRO A 143 -7.60 9.89 4.27
CA PRO A 143 -9.03 9.93 4.59
C PRO A 143 -9.63 8.55 4.82
N LYS A 144 -10.82 8.52 5.40
CA LYS A 144 -11.65 7.30 5.40
C LYS A 144 -11.94 6.85 3.96
N PRO A 145 -12.14 5.54 3.71
CA PRO A 145 -12.32 4.47 4.69
C PRO A 145 -11.03 3.83 5.23
N THR A 146 -9.87 4.05 4.58
CA THR A 146 -8.65 3.32 4.92
C THR A 146 -7.77 4.02 5.96
N GLY A 147 -7.81 5.34 6.04
CA GLY A 147 -6.87 6.14 6.82
C GLY A 147 -5.47 6.22 6.17
N LEU A 148 -5.30 5.62 4.99
CA LEU A 148 -4.00 5.57 4.30
C LEU A 148 -3.89 6.67 3.25
N ARG A 149 -2.66 7.16 3.04
CA ARG A 149 -2.29 8.02 1.94
C ARG A 149 -1.11 7.42 1.17
N TYR A 150 -1.40 6.95 -0.03
CA TYR A 150 -0.38 6.60 -1.02
C TYR A 150 0.08 7.89 -1.69
N CYS A 151 1.21 8.43 -1.26
CA CYS A 151 1.83 9.61 -1.82
C CYS A 151 2.68 9.19 -3.02
N ASN A 152 2.30 9.59 -4.22
CA ASN A 152 2.87 9.06 -5.45
C ASN A 152 3.67 10.11 -6.21
N ASN A 153 4.85 9.75 -6.71
CA ASN A 153 5.53 10.54 -7.71
C ASN A 153 4.73 10.50 -9.02
N GLY A 154 4.21 11.63 -9.47
CA GLY A 154 3.37 11.67 -10.66
C GLY A 154 4.13 11.29 -11.93
N VAL A 155 5.43 11.55 -12.01
CA VAL A 155 6.29 11.13 -13.12
C VAL A 155 6.35 9.60 -13.27
N ALA A 156 6.13 8.86 -12.18
CA ALA A 156 6.05 7.39 -12.18
C ALA A 156 4.70 6.84 -12.66
N LEU A 157 3.73 7.72 -12.91
CA LEU A 157 2.38 7.35 -13.36
C LEU A 157 2.09 7.79 -14.80
N LYS A 158 1.21 7.03 -15.44
CA LYS A 158 0.45 7.45 -16.64
C LYS A 158 -1.03 7.47 -16.30
N PHE A 159 -1.75 8.49 -16.72
CA PHE A 159 -3.20 8.51 -16.63
C PHE A 159 -3.81 8.05 -17.97
N VAL A 160 -4.70 7.08 -17.90
CA VAL A 160 -5.48 6.58 -19.03
C VAL A 160 -6.95 6.92 -18.76
N PRO A 161 -7.53 7.87 -19.51
CA PRO A 161 -8.93 8.21 -19.34
C PRO A 161 -9.83 7.04 -19.72
N GLU A 162 -10.97 6.93 -19.03
CA GLU A 162 -12.05 6.03 -19.45
C GLU A 162 -12.62 6.52 -20.78
N ALA A 163 -12.90 5.60 -21.70
CA ALA A 163 -13.56 5.94 -22.94
C ALA A 163 -14.97 6.52 -22.66
N ALA A 164 -15.33 7.56 -23.38
CA ALA A 164 -16.64 8.20 -23.28
C ALA A 164 -17.73 7.30 -23.85
#